data_7bc3faebab7089809c18d9588fe26d78
#
_entry.id   7bc3faebab7089809c18d9588fe26d78
#
_cell.length_a   1.000
_cell.length_b   1.000
_cell.length_c   1.000
_cell.angle_alpha   90.00
_cell.angle_beta   90.00
_cell.angle_gamma   90.00
#
_symmetry.space_group_name_H-M   'P 1'
#
loop_
_entity.id
_entity.type
_entity.pdbx_description
1 polymer ?
#
loop_
_entity_poly.entity_id
_entity_poly.type
_entity_poly.pdbx_seq_one_letter_code
_entity_poly.pdbx_strand_id
1 'polypeptide(L)'
;MCQKSFQQICLRIDIYDLAYPKHTSEELDANPVCSQELKQINERISHLEKINYEKFGPTDYAALKFGGEVISVVSKLQRDGSFLKKIQKIFSTLNEGDDYKQCIIQDCGTCYAFPGNSGYVVLKLMGNVVLDGITIEHIPLHSNPKKMKSYSALKEFSVVGMKKLGDRNTETYLGTFTFSYDNDFLETFTLTSDPPIPVRYVRVEIHSNHGENYTCIYRIRIHGTLEQ
;
A
#
# COMPACT_ATOMS: atom_id res chain seq x y z
N MET A 1 -46.63 17.07 -3.92
CA MET A 1 -47.16 16.38 -2.72
C MET A 1 -46.34 15.16 -2.29
N CYS A 2 -45.49 14.64 -3.12
CA CYS A 2 -44.64 13.43 -2.81
C CYS A 2 -43.48 13.72 -1.85
N GLN A 3 -42.92 14.94 -1.85
CA GLN A 3 -41.73 15.30 -1.07
C GLN A 3 -41.94 15.35 0.46
N LYS A 4 -43.17 15.61 0.93
CA LYS A 4 -43.44 15.60 2.39
C LYS A 4 -43.62 14.23 2.99
N SER A 5 -44.01 13.22 2.19
CA SER A 5 -44.11 11.82 2.66
C SER A 5 -42.75 11.16 2.80
N PHE A 6 -41.81 11.56 1.96
CA PHE A 6 -40.45 11.00 1.94
C PHE A 6 -39.64 11.37 3.19
N GLN A 7 -39.73 12.65 3.62
CA GLN A 7 -39.07 13.10 4.86
C GLN A 7 -39.61 12.42 6.14
N GLN A 8 -40.88 12.01 6.15
CA GLN A 8 -41.47 11.35 7.31
C GLN A 8 -41.15 9.85 7.38
N ILE A 9 -40.87 9.21 6.27
CA ILE A 9 -40.49 7.78 6.23
C ILE A 9 -39.00 7.61 6.51
N CYS A 10 -38.11 8.47 5.96
CA CYS A 10 -36.68 8.39 6.21
C CYS A 10 -36.25 8.84 7.62
N LEU A 11 -37.02 9.69 8.30
CA LEU A 11 -36.70 10.15 9.66
C LEU A 11 -37.12 9.19 10.78
N ARG A 12 -37.69 8.03 10.42
CA ARG A 12 -38.08 6.98 11.38
C ARG A 12 -37.23 5.71 11.30
N ILE A 13 -36.20 5.70 10.47
CA ILE A 13 -35.20 4.62 10.51
C ILE A 13 -34.22 4.99 11.63
N ASP A 14 -34.47 4.47 12.83
CA ASP A 14 -33.53 4.54 13.93
C ASP A 14 -32.20 3.93 13.48
N ILE A 15 -31.08 4.58 13.85
CA ILE A 15 -29.72 4.14 13.55
C ILE A 15 -29.48 2.68 14.04
N TYR A 16 -30.28 2.20 14.97
CA TYR A 16 -30.30 0.81 15.45
C TYR A 16 -30.83 -0.18 14.41
N ASP A 17 -31.71 0.21 13.49
CA ASP A 17 -32.28 -0.68 12.47
C ASP A 17 -31.30 -0.89 11.29
N LEU A 18 -30.32 -0.02 11.12
CA LEU A 18 -29.22 -0.17 10.15
C LEU A 18 -28.23 -1.28 10.55
N ALA A 19 -28.13 -1.61 11.84
CA ALA A 19 -27.23 -2.65 12.33
C ALA A 19 -27.86 -4.06 12.31
N TYR A 20 -29.21 -4.17 12.22
CA TYR A 20 -29.93 -5.44 12.17
C TYR A 20 -31.19 -5.31 11.29
N PRO A 21 -31.11 -5.54 9.99
CA PRO A 21 -32.27 -5.47 9.10
C PRO A 21 -33.23 -6.63 9.45
N LYS A 22 -34.32 -6.32 10.16
CA LYS A 22 -35.45 -7.23 10.40
C LYS A 22 -36.52 -7.13 9.31
N HIS A 23 -36.34 -6.30 8.29
CA HIS A 23 -37.28 -6.21 7.18
C HIS A 23 -36.88 -7.16 6.05
N THR A 24 -37.77 -8.07 5.71
CA THR A 24 -37.60 -8.97 4.58
C THR A 24 -37.60 -8.20 3.29
N SER A 25 -36.75 -8.59 2.35
CA SER A 25 -36.55 -7.97 1.03
C SER A 25 -37.83 -7.82 0.19
N GLU A 26 -38.93 -8.42 0.60
CA GLU A 26 -40.22 -8.45 -0.14
C GLU A 26 -41.04 -7.15 -0.03
N GLU A 27 -40.88 -6.34 1.05
CA GLU A 27 -41.65 -5.09 1.20
C GLU A 27 -41.04 -3.88 0.47
N LEU A 28 -39.77 -3.93 0.13
CA LEU A 28 -39.04 -2.84 -0.58
C LEU A 28 -39.26 -2.88 -2.10
N ASP A 29 -39.62 -4.04 -2.65
CA ASP A 29 -39.87 -4.23 -4.07
C ASP A 29 -41.25 -3.68 -4.57
N ALA A 30 -42.12 -3.24 -3.66
CA ALA A 30 -43.45 -2.78 -4.01
C ALA A 30 -43.51 -1.36 -4.62
N ASN A 31 -42.42 -0.59 -4.58
CA ASN A 31 -42.38 0.76 -5.16
C ASN A 31 -41.21 0.92 -6.16
N PRO A 32 -41.48 0.92 -7.48
CA PRO A 32 -40.44 0.95 -8.50
C PRO A 32 -39.55 2.20 -8.45
N VAL A 33 -40.05 3.31 -7.91
CA VAL A 33 -39.23 4.53 -7.74
C VAL A 33 -38.24 4.37 -6.58
N CYS A 34 -38.65 3.76 -5.48
CA CYS A 34 -37.80 3.50 -4.32
C CYS A 34 -36.69 2.47 -4.66
N SER A 35 -37.04 1.45 -5.43
CA SER A 35 -36.09 0.43 -5.88
C SER A 35 -35.01 1.02 -6.81
N GLN A 36 -35.37 1.95 -7.68
CA GLN A 36 -34.43 2.63 -8.57
C GLN A 36 -33.50 3.59 -7.82
N GLU A 37 -34.02 4.32 -6.84
CA GLU A 37 -33.20 5.20 -5.98
C GLU A 37 -32.25 4.39 -5.09
N LEU A 38 -32.68 3.27 -4.51
CA LEU A 38 -31.85 2.36 -3.75
C LEU A 38 -30.72 1.77 -4.62
N LYS A 39 -31.01 1.40 -5.86
CA LYS A 39 -29.99 0.93 -6.80
C LYS A 39 -28.93 2.01 -7.06
N GLN A 40 -29.35 3.25 -7.33
CA GLN A 40 -28.43 4.37 -7.53
C GLN A 40 -27.59 4.67 -6.28
N ILE A 41 -28.19 4.60 -5.08
CA ILE A 41 -27.48 4.78 -3.81
C ILE A 41 -26.46 3.67 -3.64
N ASN A 42 -26.82 2.41 -3.86
CA ASN A 42 -25.91 1.28 -3.77
C ASN A 42 -24.75 1.36 -4.78
N GLU A 43 -25.02 1.79 -6.01
CA GLU A 43 -23.98 2.03 -7.02
C GLU A 43 -23.02 3.15 -6.56
N ARG A 44 -23.54 4.22 -5.97
CA ARG A 44 -22.73 5.32 -5.41
C ARG A 44 -21.92 4.86 -4.19
N ILE A 45 -22.52 4.07 -3.30
CA ILE A 45 -21.80 3.49 -2.15
C ILE A 45 -20.68 2.59 -2.65
N SER A 46 -20.94 1.65 -3.57
CA SER A 46 -19.92 0.78 -4.13
C SER A 46 -18.80 1.55 -4.83
N HIS A 47 -19.16 2.64 -5.51
CA HIS A 47 -18.14 3.53 -6.12
C HIS A 47 -17.30 4.25 -5.06
N LEU A 48 -17.91 4.75 -3.98
CA LEU A 48 -17.21 5.39 -2.86
C LEU A 48 -16.35 4.38 -2.08
N GLU A 49 -16.85 3.17 -1.88
CA GLU A 49 -16.10 2.07 -1.26
C GLU A 49 -14.88 1.70 -2.11
N LYS A 50 -15.04 1.63 -3.44
CA LYS A 50 -13.94 1.39 -4.36
C LYS A 50 -12.90 2.51 -4.29
N ILE A 51 -13.31 3.79 -4.36
CA ILE A 51 -12.40 4.94 -4.22
C ILE A 51 -11.70 4.91 -2.86
N ASN A 52 -12.42 4.58 -1.80
CA ASN A 52 -11.88 4.51 -0.45
C ASN A 52 -10.87 3.36 -0.33
N TYR A 53 -11.19 2.20 -0.91
CA TYR A 53 -10.29 1.05 -0.98
C TYR A 53 -9.05 1.37 -1.84
N GLU A 54 -9.21 2.01 -2.99
CA GLU A 54 -8.11 2.46 -3.85
C GLU A 54 -7.25 3.54 -3.17
N LYS A 55 -7.87 4.43 -2.38
CA LYS A 55 -7.17 5.53 -1.71
C LYS A 55 -6.52 5.13 -0.39
N PHE A 56 -7.18 4.33 0.42
CA PHE A 56 -6.70 3.93 1.75
C PHE A 56 -6.25 2.47 1.77
N GLY A 57 -6.82 1.64 0.88
CA GLY A 57 -6.51 0.21 0.76
C GLY A 57 -6.85 -0.59 2.01
N PRO A 58 -6.46 -1.84 2.06
CA PRO A 58 -6.50 -2.64 3.27
C PRO A 58 -5.55 -2.07 4.33
N THR A 59 -5.75 -2.49 5.59
CA THR A 59 -4.91 -2.05 6.71
C THR A 59 -3.43 -2.19 6.39
N ASP A 60 -2.66 -1.11 6.62
CA ASP A 60 -1.22 -1.06 6.41
C ASP A 60 -0.51 -1.31 7.76
N TYR A 61 -0.04 -2.52 7.97
CA TYR A 61 0.65 -2.94 9.19
C TYR A 61 2.09 -2.44 9.29
N ALA A 62 2.65 -1.87 8.21
CA ALA A 62 3.95 -1.21 8.21
C ALA A 62 3.85 0.29 8.50
N ALA A 63 2.64 0.88 8.53
CA ALA A 63 2.47 2.32 8.68
C ALA A 63 3.11 2.84 9.97
N LEU A 64 3.90 3.93 9.85
CA LEU A 64 4.61 4.57 10.97
C LEU A 64 3.66 4.95 12.11
N LYS A 65 2.47 5.47 11.78
CA LYS A 65 1.42 5.86 12.76
C LYS A 65 0.93 4.72 13.64
N PHE A 66 1.13 3.46 13.23
CA PHE A 66 0.77 2.27 13.99
C PHE A 66 1.99 1.57 14.63
N GLY A 67 3.18 2.20 14.59
CA GLY A 67 4.40 1.66 15.16
C GLY A 67 5.21 0.78 14.21
N GLY A 68 4.91 0.85 12.90
CA GLY A 68 5.79 0.35 11.85
C GLY A 68 7.09 1.17 11.80
N GLU A 69 8.15 0.57 11.27
CA GLU A 69 9.47 1.21 11.23
C GLU A 69 10.28 0.69 10.04
N VAL A 70 10.96 1.56 9.32
CA VAL A 70 12.00 1.16 8.37
C VAL A 70 13.30 0.94 9.12
N ILE A 71 13.69 -0.31 9.28
CA ILE A 71 14.92 -0.69 10.02
C ILE A 71 16.15 -0.32 9.20
N SER A 72 16.19 -0.74 7.94
CA SER A 72 17.33 -0.51 7.06
C SER A 72 16.95 -0.44 5.60
N VAL A 73 17.72 0.34 4.84
CA VAL A 73 17.73 0.33 3.38
C VAL A 73 19.17 0.10 2.94
N VAL A 74 19.40 -0.90 2.11
CA VAL A 74 20.73 -1.27 1.65
C VAL A 74 20.76 -1.35 0.13
N SER A 75 21.70 -0.62 -0.49
CA SER A 75 22.00 -0.74 -1.91
C SER A 75 23.01 -1.86 -2.14
N LYS A 76 22.79 -2.69 -3.15
CA LYS A 76 23.74 -3.73 -3.60
C LYS A 76 24.74 -3.19 -4.65
N LEU A 77 24.78 -1.88 -4.89
CA LEU A 77 25.72 -1.30 -5.83
C LEU A 77 27.18 -1.62 -5.43
N GLN A 78 27.89 -2.34 -6.28
CA GLN A 78 29.32 -2.58 -6.11
C GLN A 78 30.10 -1.25 -6.33
N ARG A 79 31.03 -0.96 -5.42
CA ARG A 79 31.71 0.33 -5.31
C ARG A 79 32.70 0.57 -6.45
N ASP A 80 32.35 1.47 -7.38
CA ASP A 80 33.33 2.23 -8.15
C ASP A 80 33.38 3.65 -7.61
N GLY A 81 34.53 4.01 -7.01
CA GLY A 81 34.67 5.09 -6.03
C GLY A 81 34.50 6.53 -6.53
N SER A 82 34.32 6.78 -7.85
CA SER A 82 34.21 8.16 -8.36
C SER A 82 32.77 8.57 -8.70
N PHE A 83 31.97 7.67 -9.19
CA PHE A 83 30.55 7.90 -9.51
C PHE A 83 29.69 7.99 -8.24
N LEU A 84 30.02 7.18 -7.22
CA LEU A 84 29.36 7.18 -5.91
C LEU A 84 29.44 8.53 -5.19
N LYS A 85 30.56 9.27 -5.29
CA LYS A 85 30.70 10.57 -4.63
C LYS A 85 29.77 11.63 -5.20
N LYS A 86 29.50 11.61 -6.53
CA LYS A 86 28.54 12.52 -7.15
C LYS A 86 27.10 12.16 -6.81
N ILE A 87 26.77 10.88 -6.83
CA ILE A 87 25.44 10.36 -6.50
C ILE A 87 25.19 10.55 -5.00
N GLN A 88 26.13 10.21 -4.14
CA GLN A 88 26.01 10.39 -2.70
C GLN A 88 25.76 11.85 -2.29
N LYS A 89 26.35 12.82 -3.03
CA LYS A 89 26.07 14.25 -2.82
C LYS A 89 24.62 14.63 -3.23
N ILE A 90 24.08 14.02 -4.30
CA ILE A 90 22.69 14.23 -4.72
C ILE A 90 21.74 13.61 -3.68
N PHE A 91 22.04 12.39 -3.20
CA PHE A 91 21.20 11.68 -2.24
C PHE A 91 21.31 12.24 -0.83
N SER A 92 22.46 12.76 -0.39
CA SER A 92 22.56 13.45 0.90
C SER A 92 21.73 14.73 0.94
N THR A 93 21.51 15.37 -0.22
CA THR A 93 20.61 16.54 -0.33
C THR A 93 19.14 16.14 -0.41
N LEU A 94 18.84 14.92 -0.89
CA LEU A 94 17.47 14.40 -1.01
C LEU A 94 17.00 13.65 0.25
N ASN A 95 17.94 13.03 0.98
CA ASN A 95 17.67 12.21 2.16
C ASN A 95 18.29 12.87 3.40
N GLU A 96 17.86 14.10 3.73
CA GLU A 96 18.34 14.80 4.92
C GLU A 96 17.76 14.17 6.19
N GLY A 97 18.64 13.51 6.98
CA GLY A 97 18.35 12.94 8.30
C GLY A 97 18.11 11.42 8.31
N ASP A 98 18.43 10.79 9.45
CA ASP A 98 18.25 9.35 9.67
C ASP A 98 16.79 8.89 9.58
N ASP A 99 15.85 9.81 9.80
CA ASP A 99 14.40 9.53 9.76
C ASP A 99 13.80 9.55 8.35
N TYR A 100 14.54 10.06 7.35
CA TYR A 100 13.99 10.19 6.00
C TYR A 100 13.63 8.84 5.35
N LYS A 101 14.27 7.73 5.73
CA LYS A 101 13.91 6.39 5.31
C LYS A 101 12.47 6.01 5.68
N GLN A 102 11.91 6.63 6.73
CA GLN A 102 10.53 6.37 7.16
C GLN A 102 9.49 6.83 6.12
N CYS A 103 9.88 7.68 5.17
CA CYS A 103 9.03 8.05 4.04
C CYS A 103 8.59 6.84 3.18
N ILE A 104 9.31 5.71 3.28
CA ILE A 104 8.91 4.46 2.60
C ILE A 104 7.59 3.89 3.16
N ILE A 105 7.23 4.21 4.41
CA ILE A 105 6.03 3.67 5.10
C ILE A 105 5.04 4.76 5.54
N GLN A 106 5.26 6.00 5.09
CA GLN A 106 4.35 7.12 5.30
C GLN A 106 4.29 8.01 4.06
N ASP A 107 3.24 8.79 3.94
CA ASP A 107 3.11 9.76 2.85
C ASP A 107 3.92 11.03 3.16
N CYS A 108 5.10 11.14 2.59
CA CYS A 108 5.97 12.32 2.68
C CYS A 108 5.89 13.22 1.45
N GLY A 109 5.11 12.85 0.42
CA GLY A 109 5.08 13.56 -0.86
C GLY A 109 6.37 13.46 -1.67
N THR A 110 7.32 12.64 -1.23
CA THR A 110 8.64 12.46 -1.85
C THR A 110 9.09 11.00 -1.68
N CYS A 111 10.10 10.57 -2.46
CA CYS A 111 10.61 9.20 -2.38
C CYS A 111 11.91 9.11 -1.58
N TYR A 112 12.14 7.98 -0.96
CA TYR A 112 13.47 7.58 -0.52
C TYR A 112 14.26 7.03 -1.71
N ALA A 113 15.39 7.63 -2.00
CA ALA A 113 16.23 7.25 -3.12
C ALA A 113 17.54 6.60 -2.65
N PHE A 114 17.96 5.52 -3.31
CA PHE A 114 19.26 4.89 -3.09
C PHE A 114 19.97 4.62 -4.42
N PRO A 115 21.33 4.62 -4.47
CA PRO A 115 22.08 4.40 -5.69
C PRO A 115 21.97 2.95 -6.17
N GLY A 116 21.91 2.78 -7.50
CA GLY A 116 21.81 1.49 -8.16
C GLY A 116 20.38 1.01 -8.36
N ASN A 117 20.26 -0.11 -9.03
CA ASN A 117 18.99 -0.72 -9.42
C ASN A 117 18.59 -1.91 -8.55
N SER A 118 19.42 -2.28 -7.57
CA SER A 118 19.19 -3.42 -6.69
C SER A 118 19.59 -3.13 -5.25
N GLY A 119 18.85 -3.73 -4.32
CA GLY A 119 19.02 -3.49 -2.90
C GLY A 119 17.96 -4.21 -2.08
N TYR A 120 17.77 -3.81 -0.85
CA TYR A 120 16.65 -4.27 -0.04
C TYR A 120 16.24 -3.25 1.01
N VAL A 121 14.98 -3.33 1.40
CA VAL A 121 14.38 -2.60 2.51
C VAL A 121 13.92 -3.60 3.56
N VAL A 122 14.19 -3.32 4.83
CA VAL A 122 13.67 -4.11 5.96
C VAL A 122 12.68 -3.26 6.75
N LEU A 123 11.47 -3.75 6.86
CA LEU A 123 10.36 -3.14 7.58
C LEU A 123 10.07 -3.95 8.85
N LYS A 124 9.80 -3.25 9.95
CA LYS A 124 9.20 -3.80 11.16
C LYS A 124 7.73 -3.47 11.17
N LEU A 125 6.89 -4.45 11.43
CA LEU A 125 5.44 -4.29 11.50
C LEU A 125 4.99 -3.88 12.90
N MET A 126 3.77 -3.37 13.02
CA MET A 126 3.14 -3.01 14.30
C MET A 126 2.96 -4.20 15.25
N GLY A 127 2.85 -5.42 14.71
CA GLY A 127 2.64 -6.67 15.44
C GLY A 127 3.14 -7.87 14.65
N ASN A 128 2.86 -9.08 15.12
CA ASN A 128 2.99 -10.28 14.33
C ASN A 128 1.80 -10.35 13.38
N VAL A 129 2.06 -10.44 12.09
CA VAL A 129 1.03 -10.40 11.04
C VAL A 129 1.18 -11.60 10.11
N VAL A 130 0.08 -12.30 9.87
CA VAL A 130 -0.02 -13.25 8.75
C VAL A 130 -0.26 -12.42 7.50
N LEU A 131 0.71 -12.40 6.62
CA LEU A 131 0.70 -11.53 5.44
C LEU A 131 -0.17 -12.11 4.33
N ASP A 132 -0.97 -11.25 3.69
CA ASP A 132 -1.78 -11.57 2.52
C ASP A 132 -1.53 -10.63 1.33
N GLY A 133 -0.88 -9.48 1.55
CA GLY A 133 -0.63 -8.52 0.49
C GLY A 133 0.50 -7.54 0.75
N ILE A 134 1.04 -7.01 -0.35
CA ILE A 134 1.96 -5.88 -0.39
C ILE A 134 1.52 -4.90 -1.47
N THR A 135 1.48 -3.61 -1.15
CA THR A 135 1.21 -2.55 -2.12
C THR A 135 2.46 -1.71 -2.33
N ILE A 136 2.80 -1.51 -3.60
CA ILE A 136 3.87 -0.60 -4.03
C ILE A 136 3.21 0.64 -4.62
N GLU A 137 3.63 1.82 -4.13
CA GLU A 137 3.18 3.11 -4.66
C GLU A 137 4.34 3.88 -5.26
N HIS A 138 4.06 4.58 -6.34
CA HIS A 138 4.97 5.54 -6.97
C HIS A 138 4.21 6.83 -7.32
N ILE A 139 4.90 7.87 -7.79
CA ILE A 139 4.24 9.11 -8.20
C ILE A 139 3.44 8.89 -9.49
N PRO A 140 2.18 9.38 -9.58
CA PRO A 140 1.42 9.29 -10.83
C PRO A 140 2.14 9.99 -11.99
N LEU A 141 2.15 9.38 -13.17
CA LEU A 141 2.78 9.94 -14.38
C LEU A 141 2.27 11.34 -14.73
N HIS A 142 0.97 11.59 -14.49
CA HIS A 142 0.34 12.88 -14.76
C HIS A 142 0.73 13.99 -13.77
N SER A 143 1.18 13.62 -12.58
CA SER A 143 1.64 14.55 -11.54
C SER A 143 3.11 14.94 -11.71
N ASN A 144 3.83 14.31 -12.65
CA ASN A 144 5.22 14.62 -12.92
C ASN A 144 5.31 15.82 -13.87
N PRO A 145 5.69 17.03 -13.40
CA PRO A 145 5.70 18.24 -14.22
C PRO A 145 6.67 18.18 -15.41
N LYS A 146 7.64 17.25 -15.38
CA LYS A 146 8.62 17.06 -16.45
C LYS A 146 8.23 16.00 -17.47
N LYS A 147 7.05 15.35 -17.36
CA LYS A 147 6.62 14.21 -18.18
C LYS A 147 7.69 13.10 -18.29
N MET A 148 8.61 13.06 -17.33
CA MET A 148 9.64 12.04 -17.28
C MET A 148 9.02 10.74 -16.81
N LYS A 149 9.08 9.71 -17.63
CA LYS A 149 8.86 8.34 -17.20
C LYS A 149 9.81 8.10 -16.02
N SER A 150 9.28 7.75 -14.85
CA SER A 150 10.14 7.52 -13.69
C SER A 150 10.77 6.14 -13.79
N TYR A 151 11.82 6.05 -14.57
CA TYR A 151 12.61 4.82 -14.69
C TYR A 151 13.30 4.41 -13.38
N SER A 152 13.22 5.25 -12.35
CA SER A 152 13.74 4.98 -11.02
C SER A 152 12.80 4.13 -10.13
N ALA A 153 11.55 3.90 -10.54
CA ALA A 153 10.66 2.99 -9.81
C ALA A 153 11.26 1.59 -9.72
N LEU A 154 11.12 0.91 -8.58
CA LEU A 154 11.46 -0.51 -8.49
C LEU A 154 10.65 -1.30 -9.52
N LYS A 155 11.23 -2.36 -10.07
CA LYS A 155 10.58 -3.19 -11.09
C LYS A 155 10.37 -4.60 -10.58
N GLU A 156 11.42 -5.40 -10.53
CA GLU A 156 11.36 -6.78 -10.03
C GLU A 156 11.79 -6.81 -8.57
N PHE A 157 10.99 -7.46 -7.73
CA PHE A 157 11.28 -7.56 -6.30
C PHE A 157 10.73 -8.86 -5.71
N SER A 158 11.34 -9.31 -4.61
CA SER A 158 10.89 -10.45 -3.80
C SER A 158 10.52 -9.98 -2.41
N VAL A 159 9.63 -10.72 -1.77
CA VAL A 159 9.19 -10.47 -0.39
C VAL A 159 9.56 -11.66 0.50
N VAL A 160 10.20 -11.37 1.62
CA VAL A 160 10.59 -12.35 2.65
C VAL A 160 10.07 -11.89 4.00
N GLY A 161 9.24 -12.72 4.63
CA GLY A 161 8.79 -12.54 6.01
C GLY A 161 9.76 -13.12 7.01
N MET A 162 9.90 -12.49 8.20
CA MET A 162 10.77 -12.96 9.27
C MET A 162 10.09 -12.79 10.63
N LYS A 163 10.17 -13.80 11.51
CA LYS A 163 9.73 -13.67 12.91
C LYS A 163 10.73 -12.85 13.71
N LYS A 164 12.01 -13.07 13.49
CA LYS A 164 13.12 -12.43 14.21
C LYS A 164 14.12 -11.85 13.22
N LEU A 165 14.51 -10.61 13.46
CA LEU A 165 15.48 -9.91 12.63
C LEU A 165 16.84 -10.62 12.67
N GLY A 166 17.40 -10.91 11.47
CA GLY A 166 18.71 -11.53 11.32
C GLY A 166 18.77 -13.05 11.54
N ASP A 167 17.64 -13.68 11.87
CA ASP A 167 17.56 -15.12 12.02
C ASP A 167 17.05 -15.77 10.71
N ARG A 168 17.97 -16.30 9.92
CA ARG A 168 17.67 -16.94 8.63
C ARG A 168 16.75 -18.16 8.76
N ASN A 169 16.74 -18.83 9.91
CA ASN A 169 15.86 -20.00 10.13
C ASN A 169 14.38 -19.60 10.24
N THR A 170 14.10 -18.31 10.45
CA THR A 170 12.74 -17.78 10.51
C THR A 170 12.31 -17.07 9.23
N GLU A 171 13.13 -17.09 8.18
CA GLU A 171 12.83 -16.50 6.89
C GLU A 171 11.79 -17.35 6.13
N THR A 172 10.72 -16.71 5.68
CA THR A 172 9.69 -17.30 4.82
C THR A 172 9.62 -16.52 3.53
N TYR A 173 9.90 -17.16 2.42
CA TYR A 173 9.75 -16.56 1.10
C TYR A 173 8.28 -16.48 0.72
N LEU A 174 7.82 -15.29 0.28
CA LEU A 174 6.41 -14.98 0.02
C LEU A 174 6.13 -14.69 -1.45
N GLY A 175 7.14 -14.66 -2.30
CA GLY A 175 6.99 -14.49 -3.75
C GLY A 175 7.95 -13.50 -4.37
N THR A 176 8.01 -13.54 -5.72
CA THR A 176 8.67 -12.54 -6.57
C THR A 176 7.63 -11.93 -7.49
N PHE A 177 7.70 -10.61 -7.65
CA PHE A 177 6.70 -9.80 -8.32
C PHE A 177 7.36 -8.79 -9.25
N THR A 178 6.58 -8.29 -10.21
CA THR A 178 7.01 -7.22 -11.13
C THR A 178 6.03 -6.07 -11.05
N PHE A 179 6.49 -4.91 -10.59
CA PHE A 179 5.72 -3.68 -10.59
C PHE A 179 5.73 -3.04 -11.97
N SER A 180 4.53 -2.91 -12.56
CA SER A 180 4.33 -2.35 -13.90
C SER A 180 3.92 -0.89 -13.80
N TYR A 181 4.89 0.00 -13.87
CA TYR A 181 4.67 1.45 -13.75
C TYR A 181 3.93 2.11 -14.94
N ASP A 182 3.54 1.34 -15.95
CA ASP A 182 3.04 1.88 -17.22
C ASP A 182 1.62 2.48 -17.15
N ASN A 183 0.75 2.00 -16.26
CA ASN A 183 -0.65 2.40 -16.19
C ASN A 183 -1.09 2.91 -14.82
N ASP A 184 -0.55 2.38 -13.74
CA ASP A 184 -0.96 2.67 -12.39
C ASP A 184 0.23 3.11 -11.52
N PHE A 185 -0.02 4.12 -10.68
CA PHE A 185 0.96 4.58 -9.70
C PHE A 185 0.95 3.72 -8.42
N LEU A 186 0.03 2.77 -8.32
CA LEU A 186 -0.21 1.91 -7.19
C LEU A 186 -0.58 0.51 -7.68
N GLU A 187 0.11 -0.52 -7.18
CA GLU A 187 -0.20 -1.91 -7.50
C GLU A 187 -0.10 -2.76 -6.23
N THR A 188 -1.11 -3.63 -6.04
CA THR A 188 -1.18 -4.55 -4.89
C THR A 188 -0.94 -5.98 -5.35
N PHE A 189 -0.03 -6.66 -4.68
CA PHE A 189 0.36 -8.04 -4.94
C PHE A 189 -0.11 -8.93 -3.81
N THR A 190 -0.70 -10.08 -4.15
CA THR A 190 -1.10 -11.09 -3.16
C THR A 190 0.11 -11.88 -2.70
N LEU A 191 0.29 -11.96 -1.39
CA LEU A 191 1.30 -12.77 -0.73
C LEU A 191 0.66 -14.07 -0.22
N THR A 192 1.36 -15.19 -0.40
CA THR A 192 0.89 -16.49 0.07
C THR A 192 2.00 -17.21 0.80
N SER A 193 1.67 -17.83 1.94
CA SER A 193 2.51 -18.80 2.63
C SER A 193 1.66 -20.00 3.02
N ASP A 194 2.19 -21.19 2.83
CA ASP A 194 1.55 -22.43 3.25
C ASP A 194 2.55 -23.25 4.09
N PRO A 195 2.30 -23.44 5.38
CA PRO A 195 1.18 -22.88 6.18
C PRO A 195 1.31 -21.35 6.40
N PRO A 196 0.21 -20.66 6.73
CA PRO A 196 0.24 -19.25 7.12
C PRO A 196 1.11 -19.03 8.35
N ILE A 197 2.14 -18.18 8.23
CA ILE A 197 3.11 -17.95 9.30
C ILE A 197 3.09 -16.47 9.67
N PRO A 198 2.82 -16.12 10.95
CA PRO A 198 2.90 -14.75 11.39
C PRO A 198 4.35 -14.27 11.42
N VAL A 199 4.60 -13.06 10.92
CA VAL A 199 5.91 -12.43 10.86
C VAL A 199 5.91 -11.06 11.50
N ARG A 200 7.05 -10.64 12.04
CA ARG A 200 7.25 -9.32 12.66
C ARG A 200 8.00 -8.36 11.75
N TYR A 201 8.79 -8.89 10.84
CA TYR A 201 9.62 -8.14 9.91
C TYR A 201 9.39 -8.61 8.49
N VAL A 202 9.50 -7.67 7.55
CA VAL A 202 9.41 -7.94 6.12
C VAL A 202 10.64 -7.37 5.44
N ARG A 203 11.32 -8.19 4.63
CA ARG A 203 12.37 -7.74 3.74
C ARG A 203 11.84 -7.72 2.31
N VAL A 204 11.87 -6.55 1.69
CA VAL A 204 11.58 -6.37 0.27
C VAL A 204 12.92 -6.30 -0.46
N GLU A 205 13.25 -7.34 -1.21
CA GLU A 205 14.46 -7.44 -2.00
C GLU A 205 14.20 -6.93 -3.41
N ILE A 206 14.87 -5.86 -3.80
CA ILE A 206 14.73 -5.20 -5.10
C ILE A 206 15.81 -5.76 -6.02
N HIS A 207 15.40 -6.37 -7.13
CA HIS A 207 16.30 -7.00 -8.10
C HIS A 207 16.61 -6.07 -9.27
N SER A 208 15.65 -5.22 -9.66
CA SER A 208 15.82 -4.25 -10.75
C SER A 208 14.90 -3.04 -10.56
N ASN A 209 15.21 -1.96 -11.29
CA ASN A 209 14.33 -0.82 -11.51
C ASN A 209 13.99 -0.69 -13.00
N HIS A 210 13.27 0.35 -13.40
CA HIS A 210 12.86 0.58 -14.79
C HIS A 210 13.92 1.22 -15.68
N GLY A 211 15.18 1.37 -15.22
CA GLY A 211 16.31 1.73 -16.06
C GLY A 211 17.14 2.94 -15.60
N GLU A 212 16.90 3.48 -14.40
CA GLU A 212 17.72 4.56 -13.83
C GLU A 212 18.93 4.05 -13.05
N ASN A 213 19.91 4.93 -12.85
CA ASN A 213 21.10 4.65 -12.06
C ASN A 213 20.85 4.65 -10.54
N TYR A 214 19.63 4.89 -10.12
CA TYR A 214 19.16 4.91 -8.75
C TYR A 214 17.73 4.35 -8.68
N THR A 215 17.35 3.89 -7.50
CA THR A 215 16.00 3.41 -7.23
C THR A 215 15.32 4.36 -6.25
N CYS A 216 14.09 4.72 -6.54
CA CYS A 216 13.26 5.66 -5.79
C CYS A 216 12.02 4.93 -5.29
N ILE A 217 11.85 4.86 -3.96
CA ILE A 217 10.70 4.22 -3.31
C ILE A 217 9.83 5.30 -2.69
N TYR A 218 8.59 5.44 -3.16
CA TYR A 218 7.64 6.40 -2.59
C TYR A 218 6.92 5.79 -1.38
N ARG A 219 6.35 4.61 -1.54
CA ARG A 219 5.67 3.95 -0.43
C ARG A 219 5.57 2.44 -0.62
N ILE A 220 5.68 1.73 0.49
CA ILE A 220 5.40 0.30 0.62
C ILE A 220 4.37 0.16 1.73
N ARG A 221 3.26 -0.55 1.44
CA ARG A 221 2.27 -0.94 2.45
C ARG A 221 2.26 -2.45 2.59
N ILE A 222 2.05 -2.93 3.81
CA ILE A 222 1.98 -4.36 4.12
C ILE A 222 0.62 -4.69 4.69
N HIS A 223 -0.02 -5.70 4.12
CA HIS A 223 -1.38 -6.13 4.44
C HIS A 223 -1.40 -7.53 5.01
N GLY A 224 -2.47 -7.87 5.74
CA GLY A 224 -2.62 -9.17 6.36
C GLY A 224 -3.60 -9.18 7.52
N THR A 225 -3.41 -10.14 8.41
CA THR A 225 -4.20 -10.30 9.64
C THR A 225 -3.26 -10.33 10.84
N LEU A 226 -3.54 -9.49 11.85
CA LEU A 226 -2.79 -9.44 13.08
C LEU A 226 -3.01 -10.73 13.88
N GLU A 227 -1.92 -11.35 14.35
CA GLU A 227 -1.98 -12.47 15.30
C GLU A 227 -2.51 -11.94 16.64
N GLN A 228 -3.56 -12.58 17.15
CA GLN A 228 -4.19 -12.27 18.44
C GLN A 228 -3.44 -12.89 19.60
#